data_a446282310ecd65dc12f722ebc85a67d
#
_entry.id   a446282310ecd65dc12f722ebc85a67d
#
_cell.length_a   1.000
_cell.length_b   1.000
_cell.length_c   1.000
_cell.angle_alpha   90.00
_cell.angle_beta   90.00
_cell.angle_gamma   90.00
#
_symmetry.space_group_name_H-M   'P 1'
#
loop_
_entity.id
_entity.type
_entity.pdbx_description
1 polymer ?
#
loop_
_entity_poly.entity_id
_entity_poly.type
_entity_poly.pdbx_seq_one_letter_code
_entity_poly.pdbx_strand_id
1 'polypeptide(L)'
;NRPSASAAHRYTIDRHMVEVTSRLGRETPSGGRYDDDHFKALLLAGITHDIGKRAFVADHAAEGARHVPVIFKRMGYAPDIVDWATVLVREHLTLSEFATGKDPYDPAVAEELADRLHHDKMLLDMLFDLTRADGSSLGATAGETITKQYGWSKWREQIVRGMYSAARAAM
;
A
#
# COMPACT_ATOMS: atom_id res chain seq x y z
N ASN A 1 -20.48 -4.98 -2.81
CA ASN A 1 -20.31 -3.53 -2.78
C ASN A 1 -20.62 -2.98 -1.38
N ARG A 2 -19.60 -2.74 -0.59
CA ARG A 2 -19.76 -2.17 0.74
C ARG A 2 -19.40 -0.69 0.71
N PRO A 3 -20.24 0.19 1.26
CA PRO A 3 -19.86 1.59 1.42
C PRO A 3 -18.65 1.69 2.33
N SER A 4 -17.75 2.62 2.03
CA SER A 4 -16.62 2.92 2.90
C SER A 4 -17.12 3.50 4.22
N ALA A 5 -16.60 2.98 5.33
CA ALA A 5 -16.83 3.54 6.65
C ALA A 5 -15.99 4.82 6.90
N SER A 6 -15.06 5.13 6.01
CA SER A 6 -14.18 6.30 6.11
C SER A 6 -14.69 7.44 5.24
N ALA A 7 -14.80 8.65 5.82
CA ALA A 7 -15.11 9.87 5.08
C ALA A 7 -14.06 10.21 4.01
N ALA A 8 -12.85 9.65 4.09
CA ALA A 8 -11.81 9.81 3.10
C ALA A 8 -12.07 9.02 1.81
N HIS A 9 -12.93 7.98 1.86
CA HIS A 9 -13.26 7.16 0.70
C HIS A 9 -14.57 7.63 0.08
N ARG A 10 -14.52 8.08 -1.15
CA ARG A 10 -15.69 8.45 -1.93
C ARG A 10 -16.39 7.24 -2.56
N TYR A 11 -15.63 6.23 -2.89
CA TYR A 11 -16.10 5.01 -3.53
C TYR A 11 -16.38 3.92 -2.51
N THR A 12 -17.11 2.89 -2.92
CA THR A 12 -17.14 1.63 -2.17
C THR A 12 -15.73 1.06 -2.06
N ILE A 13 -15.49 0.21 -1.05
CA ILE A 13 -14.19 -0.43 -0.85
C ILE A 13 -13.76 -1.20 -2.11
N ASP A 14 -14.68 -1.93 -2.74
CA ASP A 14 -14.38 -2.72 -3.95
C ASP A 14 -13.93 -1.82 -5.10
N ARG A 15 -14.63 -0.70 -5.32
CA ARG A 15 -14.26 0.25 -6.37
C ARG A 15 -12.92 0.92 -6.08
N HIS A 16 -12.65 1.27 -4.83
CA HIS A 16 -11.37 1.84 -4.44
C HIS A 16 -10.21 0.88 -4.77
N MET A 17 -10.34 -0.41 -4.43
CA MET A 17 -9.33 -1.41 -4.76
C MET A 17 -9.09 -1.55 -6.27
N VAL A 18 -10.15 -1.51 -7.06
CA VAL A 18 -10.03 -1.51 -8.54
C VAL A 18 -9.31 -0.26 -9.06
N GLU A 19 -9.63 0.91 -8.52
CA GLU A 19 -8.96 2.17 -8.91
C GLU A 19 -7.47 2.16 -8.55
N VAL A 20 -7.12 1.68 -7.36
CA VAL A 20 -5.71 1.53 -6.94
C VAL A 20 -4.97 0.61 -7.91
N THR A 21 -5.53 -0.56 -8.20
CA THR A 21 -4.92 -1.54 -9.11
C THR A 21 -4.76 -1.00 -10.52
N SER A 22 -5.77 -0.32 -11.04
CA SER A 22 -5.73 0.33 -12.35
C SER A 22 -4.63 1.40 -12.42
N ARG A 23 -4.49 2.19 -11.37
CA ARG A 23 -3.44 3.21 -11.26
C ARG A 23 -2.05 2.56 -11.24
N LEU A 24 -1.85 1.53 -10.42
CA LEU A 24 -0.60 0.76 -10.39
C LEU A 24 -0.23 0.21 -11.77
N GLY A 25 -1.19 -0.36 -12.49
CA GLY A 25 -0.97 -0.89 -13.82
C GLY A 25 -0.56 0.16 -14.86
N ARG A 26 -1.03 1.41 -14.70
CA ARG A 26 -0.65 2.52 -15.59
C ARG A 26 0.69 3.15 -15.22
N GLU A 27 0.97 3.30 -13.92
CA GLU A 27 2.14 4.04 -13.43
C GLU A 27 3.39 3.17 -13.31
N THR A 28 3.21 1.86 -13.17
CA THR A 28 4.31 0.88 -13.05
C THR A 28 4.16 -0.26 -14.05
N PRO A 29 4.21 0.01 -15.36
CA PRO A 29 3.99 -1.02 -16.37
C PRO A 29 5.01 -2.15 -16.28
N SER A 30 4.58 -3.35 -16.67
CA SER A 30 5.45 -4.53 -16.78
C SER A 30 6.63 -4.25 -17.70
N GLY A 31 7.81 -4.73 -17.32
CA GLY A 31 9.07 -4.48 -18.04
C GLY A 31 9.74 -3.14 -17.68
N GLY A 32 9.15 -2.37 -16.75
CA GLY A 32 9.73 -1.16 -16.21
C GLY A 32 10.62 -1.44 -14.98
N ARG A 33 10.23 -0.89 -13.82
CA ARG A 33 10.99 -1.03 -12.55
C ARG A 33 10.99 -2.44 -11.99
N TYR A 34 9.93 -3.20 -12.22
CA TYR A 34 9.70 -4.53 -11.66
C TYR A 34 9.74 -5.61 -12.74
N ASP A 35 10.24 -6.80 -12.38
CA ASP A 35 10.00 -7.99 -13.18
C ASP A 35 8.52 -8.44 -13.10
N ASP A 36 8.14 -9.42 -13.92
CA ASP A 36 6.75 -9.86 -14.02
C ASP A 36 6.20 -10.38 -12.68
N ASP A 37 6.98 -11.07 -11.88
CA ASP A 37 6.54 -11.66 -10.62
C ASP A 37 6.32 -10.60 -9.55
N HIS A 38 7.24 -9.63 -9.41
CA HIS A 38 7.05 -8.48 -8.51
C HIS A 38 5.88 -7.61 -8.95
N PHE A 39 5.75 -7.39 -10.26
CA PHE A 39 4.61 -6.64 -10.80
C PHE A 39 3.26 -7.33 -10.50
N LYS A 40 3.18 -8.66 -10.68
CA LYS A 40 2.00 -9.44 -10.29
C LYS A 40 1.69 -9.29 -8.80
N ALA A 41 2.69 -9.44 -7.94
CA ALA A 41 2.50 -9.28 -6.50
C ALA A 41 1.98 -7.89 -6.14
N LEU A 42 2.49 -6.83 -6.78
CA LEU A 42 2.04 -5.46 -6.58
C LEU A 42 0.57 -5.28 -6.98
N LEU A 43 0.15 -5.79 -8.13
CA LEU A 43 -1.24 -5.71 -8.58
C LEU A 43 -2.17 -6.54 -7.68
N LEU A 44 -1.75 -7.72 -7.25
CA LEU A 44 -2.51 -8.55 -6.32
C LEU A 44 -2.68 -7.86 -4.96
N ALA A 45 -1.65 -7.19 -4.46
CA ALA A 45 -1.76 -6.38 -3.27
C ALA A 45 -2.72 -5.20 -3.47
N GLY A 46 -2.66 -4.52 -4.60
CA GLY A 46 -3.57 -3.43 -4.95
C GLY A 46 -5.04 -3.84 -4.90
N ILE A 47 -5.38 -4.98 -5.49
CA ILE A 47 -6.78 -5.45 -5.54
C ILE A 47 -7.30 -6.03 -4.22
N THR A 48 -6.42 -6.28 -3.26
CA THR A 48 -6.77 -6.93 -1.99
C THR A 48 -6.38 -6.14 -0.73
N HIS A 49 -5.68 -5.00 -0.85
CA HIS A 49 -5.12 -4.32 0.33
C HIS A 49 -6.17 -3.98 1.40
N ASP A 50 -7.38 -3.70 1.00
CA ASP A 50 -8.50 -3.35 1.89
C ASP A 50 -9.50 -4.50 2.14
N ILE A 51 -9.16 -5.73 1.75
CA ILE A 51 -10.07 -6.89 1.90
C ILE A 51 -10.43 -7.17 3.36
N GLY A 52 -9.59 -6.77 4.30
CA GLY A 52 -9.84 -6.90 5.73
C GLY A 52 -10.80 -5.86 6.31
N LYS A 53 -11.17 -4.82 5.54
CA LYS A 53 -12.11 -3.79 6.01
C LYS A 53 -13.50 -4.35 6.18
N ARG A 54 -13.92 -4.44 7.44
CA ARG A 54 -15.28 -4.82 7.84
C ARG A 54 -15.60 -4.22 9.21
N ALA A 55 -16.90 -4.20 9.56
CA ALA A 55 -17.33 -3.69 10.87
C ALA A 55 -16.62 -4.45 12.01
N PHE A 56 -16.21 -3.71 13.03
CA PHE A 56 -15.57 -4.22 14.25
C PHE A 56 -14.18 -4.82 14.10
N VAL A 57 -13.50 -4.65 12.96
CA VAL A 57 -12.09 -4.99 12.78
C VAL A 57 -11.24 -3.75 13.00
N ALA A 58 -10.43 -3.76 14.06
CA ALA A 58 -9.56 -2.62 14.40
C ALA A 58 -8.36 -2.51 13.46
N ASP A 59 -7.74 -3.64 13.11
CA ASP A 59 -6.59 -3.72 12.22
C ASP A 59 -6.96 -4.48 10.93
N HIS A 60 -7.47 -3.73 9.95
CA HIS A 60 -7.89 -4.30 8.68
C HIS A 60 -6.70 -4.78 7.81
N ALA A 61 -5.51 -4.19 8.00
CA ALA A 61 -4.31 -4.61 7.28
C ALA A 61 -3.84 -6.00 7.74
N ALA A 62 -3.77 -6.23 9.04
CA ALA A 62 -3.48 -7.55 9.60
C ALA A 62 -4.55 -8.58 9.23
N GLU A 63 -5.82 -8.21 9.28
CA GLU A 63 -6.91 -9.10 8.88
C GLU A 63 -6.82 -9.46 7.38
N GLY A 64 -6.57 -8.50 6.51
CA GLY A 64 -6.36 -8.75 5.09
C GLY A 64 -5.19 -9.69 4.83
N ALA A 65 -4.08 -9.48 5.53
CA ALA A 65 -2.89 -10.32 5.41
C ALA A 65 -3.11 -11.78 5.85
N ARG A 66 -4.11 -12.05 6.68
CA ARG A 66 -4.51 -13.44 7.02
C ARG A 66 -5.25 -14.14 5.87
N HIS A 67 -6.05 -13.39 5.11
CA HIS A 67 -6.87 -13.95 4.04
C HIS A 67 -6.11 -14.10 2.72
N VAL A 68 -5.23 -13.17 2.41
CA VAL A 68 -4.50 -13.10 1.14
C VAL A 68 -3.75 -14.39 0.79
N PRO A 69 -2.95 -15.01 1.69
CA PRO A 69 -2.24 -16.24 1.35
C PRO A 69 -3.18 -17.39 0.98
N VAL A 70 -4.30 -17.51 1.68
CA VAL A 70 -5.29 -18.57 1.42
C VAL A 70 -5.90 -18.40 0.03
N ILE A 71 -6.29 -17.17 -0.32
CA ILE A 71 -6.90 -16.85 -1.60
C ILE A 71 -5.92 -17.13 -2.74
N PHE A 72 -4.71 -16.58 -2.67
CA PHE A 72 -3.76 -16.65 -3.78
C PHE A 72 -3.12 -18.04 -3.95
N LYS A 73 -2.93 -18.78 -2.86
CA LYS A 73 -2.53 -20.20 -2.95
C LYS A 73 -3.58 -21.04 -3.67
N ARG A 74 -4.86 -20.84 -3.37
CA ARG A 74 -5.97 -21.51 -4.07
C ARG A 74 -6.04 -21.14 -5.54
N MET A 75 -5.65 -19.91 -5.91
CA MET A 75 -5.59 -19.47 -7.29
C MET A 75 -4.36 -19.97 -8.05
N GLY A 76 -3.42 -20.66 -7.36
CA GLY A 76 -2.24 -21.26 -7.98
C GLY A 76 -1.06 -20.31 -8.19
N TYR A 77 -1.01 -19.16 -7.52
CA TYR A 77 0.14 -18.27 -7.59
C TYR A 77 1.37 -18.88 -6.90
N ALA A 78 2.56 -18.59 -7.44
CA ALA A 78 3.83 -19.06 -6.88
C ALA A 78 4.04 -18.53 -5.45
N PRO A 79 4.71 -19.30 -4.56
CA PRO A 79 4.91 -18.94 -3.16
C PRO A 79 5.54 -17.54 -2.95
N ASP A 80 6.53 -17.16 -3.74
CA ASP A 80 7.17 -15.85 -3.63
C ASP A 80 6.21 -14.71 -3.92
N ILE A 81 5.37 -14.83 -4.94
CA ILE A 81 4.35 -13.84 -5.29
C ILE A 81 3.35 -13.69 -4.15
N VAL A 82 2.90 -14.82 -3.57
CA VAL A 82 1.98 -14.83 -2.43
C VAL A 82 2.60 -14.13 -1.22
N ASP A 83 3.86 -14.41 -0.91
CA ASP A 83 4.55 -13.85 0.24
C ASP A 83 4.74 -12.33 0.08
N TRP A 84 5.18 -11.85 -1.07
CA TRP A 84 5.31 -10.41 -1.35
C TRP A 84 3.97 -9.68 -1.27
N ALA A 85 2.92 -10.23 -1.91
CA ALA A 85 1.59 -9.64 -1.84
C ALA A 85 1.07 -9.57 -0.39
N THR A 86 1.31 -10.61 0.41
CA THR A 86 0.92 -10.68 1.81
C THR A 86 1.61 -9.59 2.65
N VAL A 87 2.93 -9.42 2.48
CA VAL A 87 3.70 -8.37 3.15
C VAL A 87 3.15 -6.98 2.77
N LEU A 88 2.92 -6.74 1.49
CA LEU A 88 2.38 -5.46 1.02
C LEU A 88 1.00 -5.15 1.61
N VAL A 89 0.10 -6.12 1.67
CA VAL A 89 -1.22 -5.95 2.30
C VAL A 89 -1.09 -5.67 3.79
N ARG A 90 -0.24 -6.41 4.49
CA ARG A 90 0.00 -6.19 5.93
C ARG A 90 0.54 -4.79 6.22
N GLU A 91 1.45 -4.31 5.39
CA GLU A 91 2.19 -3.06 5.62
C GLU A 91 1.63 -1.86 4.82
N HIS A 92 0.49 -1.99 4.14
CA HIS A 92 0.03 -0.93 3.21
C HIS A 92 -0.22 0.43 3.87
N LEU A 93 -0.45 0.49 5.18
CA LEU A 93 -0.60 1.74 5.95
C LEU A 93 0.70 2.21 6.58
N THR A 94 1.68 1.32 6.75
CA THR A 94 2.87 1.55 7.58
C THR A 94 3.70 2.74 7.09
N LEU A 95 3.93 2.86 5.80
CA LEU A 95 4.76 3.95 5.27
C LEU A 95 4.12 5.33 5.50
N SER A 96 2.80 5.46 5.34
CA SER A 96 2.07 6.69 5.64
C SER A 96 2.04 6.99 7.14
N GLU A 97 1.84 5.99 7.98
CA GLU A 97 1.83 6.15 9.45
C GLU A 97 3.20 6.58 9.95
N PHE A 98 4.27 5.95 9.49
CA PHE A 98 5.64 6.34 9.85
C PHE A 98 5.96 7.77 9.39
N ALA A 99 5.62 8.11 8.15
CA ALA A 99 5.89 9.44 7.60
C ALA A 99 5.15 10.56 8.33
N THR A 100 3.98 10.29 8.90
CA THR A 100 3.18 11.29 9.63
C THR A 100 3.44 11.31 11.13
N GLY A 101 3.97 10.24 11.70
CA GLY A 101 4.10 10.08 13.17
C GLY A 101 5.52 9.90 13.70
N LYS A 102 6.51 9.68 12.83
CA LYS A 102 7.89 9.41 13.24
C LYS A 102 8.89 10.30 12.52
N ASP A 103 10.08 10.48 13.12
CA ASP A 103 11.16 11.26 12.52
C ASP A 103 11.96 10.42 11.52
N PRO A 104 12.00 10.80 10.23
CA PRO A 104 12.79 10.08 9.22
C PRO A 104 14.31 10.20 9.43
N TYR A 105 14.76 11.15 10.26
CA TYR A 105 16.18 11.33 10.60
C TYR A 105 16.62 10.48 11.78
N ASP A 106 15.69 9.81 12.48
CA ASP A 106 16.02 8.86 13.52
C ASP A 106 16.40 7.51 12.90
N PRO A 107 17.68 7.06 13.05
CA PRO A 107 18.12 5.78 12.49
C PRO A 107 17.31 4.58 12.99
N ALA A 108 16.80 4.62 14.22
CA ALA A 108 15.99 3.54 14.77
C ALA A 108 14.63 3.42 14.04
N VAL A 109 14.08 4.52 13.58
CA VAL A 109 12.83 4.53 12.78
C VAL A 109 13.06 3.92 11.39
N ALA A 110 14.15 4.30 10.75
CA ALA A 110 14.53 3.75 9.45
C ALA A 110 14.77 2.23 9.53
N GLU A 111 15.47 1.79 10.58
CA GLU A 111 15.74 0.37 10.83
C GLU A 111 14.46 -0.41 11.14
N GLU A 112 13.56 0.12 11.98
CA GLU A 112 12.26 -0.50 12.23
C GLU A 112 11.46 -0.74 10.96
N LEU A 113 11.45 0.23 10.04
CA LEU A 113 10.76 0.08 8.76
C LEU A 113 11.45 -0.93 7.86
N ALA A 114 12.79 -0.94 7.84
CA ALA A 114 13.58 -1.93 7.11
C ALA A 114 13.30 -3.36 7.60
N ASP A 115 13.27 -3.56 8.92
CA ASP A 115 12.94 -4.85 9.53
C ASP A 115 11.56 -5.37 9.14
N ARG A 116 10.54 -4.50 9.14
CA ARG A 116 9.18 -4.87 8.71
C ARG A 116 9.10 -5.37 7.27
N LEU A 117 10.02 -4.92 6.42
CA LEU A 117 10.12 -5.29 5.02
C LEU A 117 11.25 -6.29 4.74
N HIS A 118 11.76 -6.94 5.79
CA HIS A 118 12.80 -7.96 5.71
C HIS A 118 14.09 -7.46 5.01
N HIS A 119 14.41 -6.17 5.14
CA HIS A 119 15.52 -5.50 4.44
C HIS A 119 15.48 -5.68 2.92
N ASP A 120 14.30 -5.88 2.35
CA ASP A 120 14.09 -6.04 0.90
C ASP A 120 13.76 -4.68 0.25
N LYS A 121 14.73 -4.12 -0.45
CA LYS A 121 14.56 -2.84 -1.17
C LYS A 121 13.44 -2.87 -2.19
N MET A 122 13.23 -4.02 -2.86
CA MET A 122 12.17 -4.16 -3.84
C MET A 122 10.79 -4.11 -3.18
N LEU A 123 10.61 -4.75 -2.03
CA LEU A 123 9.37 -4.64 -1.24
C LEU A 123 9.12 -3.20 -0.78
N LEU A 124 10.16 -2.47 -0.38
CA LEU A 124 10.00 -1.05 -0.03
C LEU A 124 9.59 -0.21 -1.23
N ASP A 125 10.19 -0.43 -2.40
CA ASP A 125 9.83 0.25 -3.64
C ASP A 125 8.37 -0.02 -4.01
N MET A 126 7.94 -1.28 -3.92
CA MET A 126 6.55 -1.71 -4.16
C MET A 126 5.59 -1.10 -3.15
N LEU A 127 5.95 -1.06 -1.87
CA LEU A 127 5.16 -0.44 -0.81
C LEU A 127 4.99 1.07 -1.04
N PHE A 128 6.03 1.76 -1.50
CA PHE A 128 5.94 3.17 -1.86
C PHE A 128 4.94 3.40 -3.00
N ASP A 129 5.02 2.61 -4.07
CA ASP A 129 4.09 2.72 -5.19
C ASP A 129 2.65 2.39 -4.78
N LEU A 130 2.44 1.36 -3.95
CA LEU A 130 1.12 1.01 -3.41
C LEU A 130 0.56 2.15 -2.53
N THR A 131 1.36 2.70 -1.63
CA THR A 131 0.98 3.80 -0.74
C THR A 131 0.55 5.03 -1.53
N ARG A 132 1.31 5.37 -2.57
CA ARG A 132 1.02 6.49 -3.46
C ARG A 132 -0.26 6.27 -4.27
N ALA A 133 -0.43 5.09 -4.85
CA ALA A 133 -1.63 4.74 -5.61
C ALA A 133 -2.88 4.73 -4.72
N ASP A 134 -2.79 4.19 -3.51
CA ASP A 134 -3.87 4.19 -2.51
C ASP A 134 -4.28 5.62 -2.15
N GLY A 135 -3.33 6.45 -1.74
CA GLY A 135 -3.59 7.86 -1.40
C GLY A 135 -4.15 8.67 -2.56
N SER A 136 -3.70 8.42 -3.78
CA SER A 136 -4.15 9.12 -4.98
C SER A 136 -5.52 8.67 -5.48
N SER A 137 -6.06 7.56 -4.99
CA SER A 137 -7.31 6.93 -5.44
C SER A 137 -8.47 7.12 -4.46
N LEU A 138 -8.42 8.11 -3.57
CA LEU A 138 -9.46 8.39 -2.56
C LEU A 138 -10.63 9.22 -3.08
N GLY A 139 -10.82 9.34 -4.39
CA GLY A 139 -11.98 10.00 -4.99
C GLY A 139 -11.75 11.47 -5.33
N ALA A 140 -11.12 11.70 -6.45
CA ALA A 140 -10.64 13.01 -6.92
C ALA A 140 -11.73 14.09 -7.08
N THR A 141 -13.02 13.75 -7.17
CA THR A 141 -14.07 14.74 -7.43
C THR A 141 -14.95 15.05 -6.22
N ALA A 142 -14.66 14.50 -5.06
CA ALA A 142 -15.37 14.86 -3.82
C ALA A 142 -15.01 16.27 -3.32
N GLY A 143 -14.67 17.13 -4.23
CA GLY A 143 -14.10 18.41 -3.96
C GLY A 143 -12.62 18.29 -3.59
N GLU A 144 -11.84 19.20 -4.09
CA GLU A 144 -10.41 19.34 -3.75
C GLU A 144 -10.16 19.33 -2.24
N THR A 145 -11.15 19.67 -1.44
CA THR A 145 -11.07 19.75 0.03
C THR A 145 -10.83 18.38 0.67
N ILE A 146 -11.55 17.35 0.23
CA ILE A 146 -11.35 15.99 0.78
C ILE A 146 -10.00 15.43 0.31
N THR A 147 -9.66 15.63 -0.95
CA THR A 147 -8.35 15.19 -1.50
C THR A 147 -7.19 15.91 -0.81
N LYS A 148 -7.34 17.20 -0.52
CA LYS A 148 -6.31 17.97 0.19
C LYS A 148 -6.17 17.58 1.66
N GLN A 149 -7.25 17.20 2.30
CA GLN A 149 -7.26 16.87 3.73
C GLN A 149 -6.90 15.42 4.03
N TYR A 150 -7.34 14.47 3.20
CA TYR A 150 -7.23 13.04 3.48
C TYR A 150 -6.54 12.24 2.37
N GLY A 151 -6.34 12.83 1.18
CA GLY A 151 -5.75 12.18 0.03
C GLY A 151 -4.27 12.49 -0.16
N TRP A 152 -3.80 12.30 -1.38
CA TRP A 152 -2.40 12.50 -1.76
C TRP A 152 -2.15 13.96 -2.16
N SER A 153 -1.38 14.69 -1.34
CA SER A 153 -0.95 16.08 -1.57
C SER A 153 0.56 16.14 -1.84
N LYS A 154 1.05 17.29 -2.33
CA LYS A 154 2.50 17.52 -2.47
C LYS A 154 3.24 17.36 -1.15
N TRP A 155 2.65 17.84 -0.07
CA TRP A 155 3.22 17.70 1.26
C TRP A 155 3.31 16.23 1.66
N ARG A 156 2.23 15.46 1.47
CA ARG A 156 2.23 14.02 1.78
C ARG A 156 3.23 13.27 0.93
N GLU A 157 3.33 13.58 -0.36
CA GLU A 157 4.36 13.04 -1.24
C GLU A 157 5.77 13.27 -0.67
N GLN A 158 6.05 14.48 -0.19
CA GLN A 158 7.36 14.82 0.36
C GLN A 158 7.70 14.04 1.63
N ILE A 159 6.78 13.98 2.62
CA ILE A 159 7.05 13.28 3.87
C ILE A 159 7.16 11.77 3.68
N VAL A 160 6.31 11.18 2.84
CA VAL A 160 6.37 9.74 2.54
C VAL A 160 7.64 9.40 1.77
N ARG A 161 8.05 10.24 0.82
CA ARG A 161 9.32 10.08 0.09
C ARG A 161 10.53 10.23 1.01
N GLY A 162 10.48 11.14 1.96
CA GLY A 162 11.54 11.29 2.98
C GLY A 162 11.71 10.02 3.81
N MET A 163 10.63 9.47 4.32
CA MET A 163 10.63 8.21 5.09
C MET A 163 11.09 7.02 4.24
N TYR A 164 10.59 6.91 2.99
CA TYR A 164 11.05 5.89 2.04
C TYR A 164 12.56 5.96 1.81
N SER A 165 13.10 7.17 1.58
CA SER A 165 14.53 7.34 1.31
C SER A 165 15.40 6.99 2.52
N ALA A 166 14.96 7.35 3.73
CA ALA A 166 15.65 7.00 4.97
C ALA A 166 15.70 5.47 5.17
N ALA A 167 14.57 4.80 5.04
CA ALA A 167 14.50 3.34 5.16
C ALA A 167 15.33 2.63 4.07
N ARG A 168 15.28 3.14 2.84
CA ARG A 168 16.04 2.55 1.73
C ARG A 168 17.56 2.65 1.92
N ALA A 169 18.01 3.72 2.58
CA ALA A 169 19.40 3.90 2.94
C ALA A 169 19.86 2.97 4.08
N ALA A 170 18.95 2.56 4.95
CA ALA A 170 19.21 1.61 6.04
C ALA A 170 19.26 0.14 5.56
N MET A 171 18.74 -0.15 4.38
CA MET A 171 18.75 -1.47 3.75
C MET A 171 20.03 -1.66 2.91
#